data_3f8a1b2406e594e8c6609c8e77e6c143
#
_entry.id   3f8a1b2406e594e8c6609c8e77e6c143
#
_cell.length_a   1.000
_cell.length_b   1.000
_cell.length_c   1.000
_cell.angle_alpha   90.00
_cell.angle_beta   90.00
_cell.angle_gamma   90.00
#
_symmetry.space_group_name_H-M   'P 1'
#
loop_
_entity.id
_entity.type
_entity.pdbx_description
1 polymer ?
#
loop_
_entity_poly.entity_id
_entity_poly.type
_entity_poly.pdbx_seq_one_letter_code
_entity_poly.pdbx_strand_id
1 'polypeptide(L)'
;GSKKFITRATTADWLMVVARLDQGEKFIGLLVPREAPGVHISAEVGKLGWFGVPISSLTFSDVRIPVTHRLGEEGDGFSLAQDALLRARIGHAAMALGRAIGAVEIAAAYACERNTFGKPLSTQQGVQWMLADMVTQIEASRALLYTTAQKYDHGEADTATFASMAKLHATDLCMKVVTDALQLTGG
;
A
#
# COMPACT_ATOMS: atom_id res chain seq x y z
N GLY A 1 -16.66 17.95 -9.44
CA GLY A 1 -15.37 17.71 -8.73
C GLY A 1 -14.55 16.61 -9.39
N SER A 2 -13.26 16.43 -9.01
CA SER A 2 -12.42 15.39 -9.59
C SER A 2 -11.54 14.73 -8.55
N LYS A 3 -11.19 13.46 -8.81
CA LYS A 3 -10.22 12.66 -8.04
C LYS A 3 -9.27 11.98 -9.01
N LYS A 4 -7.99 11.88 -8.65
CA LYS A 4 -6.96 11.24 -9.48
C LYS A 4 -6.37 10.02 -8.78
N PHE A 5 -5.83 9.10 -9.58
CA PHE A 5 -5.13 7.89 -9.12
C PHE A 5 -5.99 7.01 -8.21
N ILE A 6 -7.27 6.85 -8.56
CA ILE A 6 -8.19 6.05 -7.75
C ILE A 6 -8.06 4.58 -8.14
N THR A 7 -7.57 3.81 -7.19
CA THR A 7 -7.40 2.36 -7.31
C THR A 7 -8.75 1.68 -7.43
N ARG A 8 -8.87 0.77 -8.42
CA ARG A 8 -10.07 -0.03 -8.70
C ARG A 8 -11.33 0.78 -9.05
N ALA A 9 -11.21 2.04 -9.47
CA ALA A 9 -12.37 2.84 -9.83
C ALA A 9 -13.24 2.18 -10.92
N THR A 10 -12.62 1.46 -11.86
CA THR A 10 -13.32 0.76 -12.96
C THR A 10 -14.03 -0.53 -12.52
N THR A 11 -13.67 -1.10 -11.39
CA THR A 11 -14.17 -2.41 -10.92
C THR A 11 -14.92 -2.35 -9.59
N ALA A 12 -14.88 -1.23 -8.89
CA ALA A 12 -15.63 -1.05 -7.63
C ALA A 12 -17.12 -0.77 -7.93
N ASP A 13 -18.03 -1.33 -7.17
CA ASP A 13 -19.46 -1.01 -7.26
C ASP A 13 -19.79 0.29 -6.54
N TRP A 14 -19.03 0.58 -5.48
CA TRP A 14 -19.21 1.75 -4.64
C TRP A 14 -17.92 2.53 -4.49
N LEU A 15 -18.04 3.85 -4.49
CA LEU A 15 -16.95 4.79 -4.31
C LEU A 15 -17.14 5.52 -2.98
N MET A 16 -16.19 5.36 -2.04
CA MET A 16 -16.13 6.23 -0.87
C MET A 16 -15.49 7.55 -1.27
N VAL A 17 -16.27 8.61 -1.21
CA VAL A 17 -15.85 9.95 -1.65
C VAL A 17 -15.87 10.90 -0.46
N VAL A 18 -14.73 11.54 -0.18
CA VAL A 18 -14.68 12.67 0.74
C VAL A 18 -14.79 13.95 -0.07
N ALA A 19 -15.78 14.75 0.23
CA ALA A 19 -16.05 16.03 -0.42
C ALA A 19 -16.07 17.16 0.61
N ARG A 20 -15.72 18.36 0.16
CA ARG A 20 -15.84 19.56 0.97
C ARG A 20 -17.29 20.06 0.90
N LEU A 21 -17.85 20.43 2.04
CA LEU A 21 -19.18 21.06 2.13
C LEU A 21 -19.06 22.53 1.74
N ASP A 22 -19.79 22.92 0.72
CA ASP A 22 -19.82 24.29 0.19
C ASP A 22 -18.42 24.87 -0.01
N GLN A 23 -18.18 26.09 0.44
CA GLN A 23 -16.87 26.74 0.44
C GLN A 23 -16.21 26.74 1.82
N GLY A 24 -16.78 25.98 2.76
CA GLY A 24 -16.28 25.89 4.15
C GLY A 24 -15.11 24.94 4.34
N GLU A 25 -14.66 24.81 5.60
CA GLU A 25 -13.58 23.90 6.00
C GLU A 25 -14.08 22.49 6.37
N LYS A 26 -15.40 22.26 6.36
CA LYS A 26 -15.98 20.96 6.72
C LYS A 26 -15.96 19.99 5.55
N PHE A 27 -15.71 18.73 5.86
CA PHE A 27 -15.74 17.63 4.90
C PHE A 27 -16.83 16.63 5.26
N ILE A 28 -17.38 15.99 4.22
CA ILE A 28 -18.41 14.96 4.31
C ILE A 28 -17.89 13.67 3.66
N GLY A 29 -18.20 12.53 4.25
CA GLY A 29 -18.01 11.23 3.64
C GLY A 29 -19.27 10.77 2.92
N LEU A 30 -19.14 10.27 1.71
CA LEU A 30 -20.25 9.85 0.86
C LEU A 30 -19.97 8.47 0.25
N LEU A 31 -20.97 7.59 0.23
CA LEU A 31 -20.97 6.39 -0.60
C LEU A 31 -21.68 6.69 -1.93
N VAL A 32 -20.92 6.69 -3.01
CA VAL A 32 -21.42 7.00 -4.35
C VAL A 32 -21.43 5.72 -5.16
N PRO A 33 -22.59 5.27 -5.69
CA PRO A 33 -22.60 4.16 -6.65
C PRO A 33 -21.78 4.54 -7.88
N ARG A 34 -20.95 3.63 -8.37
CA ARG A 34 -20.12 3.86 -9.56
C ARG A 34 -20.96 4.30 -10.76
N GLU A 35 -22.12 3.69 -10.92
CA GLU A 35 -23.04 3.92 -12.05
C GLU A 35 -23.98 5.13 -11.84
N ALA A 36 -23.79 5.92 -10.76
CA ALA A 36 -24.64 7.09 -10.52
C ALA A 36 -24.49 8.10 -11.68
N PRO A 37 -25.63 8.67 -12.15
CA PRO A 37 -25.59 9.69 -13.20
C PRO A 37 -24.65 10.84 -12.82
N GLY A 38 -23.77 11.22 -13.75
CA GLY A 38 -22.76 12.27 -13.54
C GLY A 38 -21.43 11.78 -12.99
N VAL A 39 -21.26 10.48 -12.70
CA VAL A 39 -19.97 9.86 -12.40
C VAL A 39 -19.30 9.46 -13.71
N HIS A 40 -18.10 9.97 -13.94
CA HIS A 40 -17.30 9.64 -15.12
C HIS A 40 -15.96 9.08 -14.69
N ILE A 41 -15.58 7.93 -15.25
CA ILE A 41 -14.33 7.23 -14.97
C ILE A 41 -13.47 7.28 -16.23
N SER A 42 -12.23 7.78 -16.10
CA SER A 42 -11.29 7.82 -17.23
C SER A 42 -10.80 6.43 -17.60
N ALA A 43 -10.14 6.31 -18.75
CA ALA A 43 -9.30 5.17 -19.06
C ALA A 43 -8.26 4.95 -17.95
N GLU A 44 -7.76 3.73 -17.84
CA GLU A 44 -6.72 3.38 -16.87
C GLU A 44 -5.41 4.12 -17.16
N VAL A 45 -4.73 4.50 -16.08
CA VAL A 45 -3.42 5.14 -16.16
C VAL A 45 -2.35 4.07 -16.38
N GLY A 46 -1.44 4.31 -17.33
CA GLY A 46 -0.27 3.49 -17.54
C GLY A 46 0.63 3.49 -16.29
N LYS A 47 1.13 2.31 -15.89
CA LYS A 47 1.93 2.12 -14.68
C LYS A 47 3.20 1.33 -14.97
N LEU A 48 4.22 1.54 -14.14
CA LEU A 48 5.47 0.75 -14.21
C LEU A 48 5.28 -0.69 -13.70
N GLY A 49 4.30 -0.92 -12.82
CA GLY A 49 3.99 -2.23 -12.24
C GLY A 49 2.56 -2.32 -11.73
N TRP A 50 2.21 -3.43 -11.09
CA TRP A 50 0.87 -3.68 -10.57
C TRP A 50 -0.21 -3.66 -11.66
N PHE A 51 0.09 -4.23 -12.80
CA PHE A 51 -0.78 -4.19 -13.98
C PHE A 51 -2.18 -4.77 -13.73
N GLY A 52 -2.32 -5.76 -12.85
CA GLY A 52 -3.61 -6.34 -12.48
C GLY A 52 -4.50 -5.49 -11.57
N VAL A 53 -4.04 -4.29 -11.16
CA VAL A 53 -4.81 -3.38 -10.31
C VAL A 53 -5.05 -2.08 -11.06
N PRO A 54 -6.26 -1.85 -11.61
CA PRO A 54 -6.57 -0.66 -12.39
C PRO A 54 -6.51 0.60 -11.53
N ILE A 55 -6.02 1.69 -12.12
CA ILE A 55 -6.01 3.04 -11.54
C ILE A 55 -6.57 4.01 -12.56
N SER A 56 -7.55 4.81 -12.17
CA SER A 56 -8.21 5.78 -13.05
C SER A 56 -8.45 7.11 -12.34
N SER A 57 -8.87 8.10 -13.11
CA SER A 57 -9.39 9.36 -12.57
C SER A 57 -10.91 9.34 -12.55
N LEU A 58 -11.49 10.05 -11.60
CA LEU A 58 -12.94 10.23 -11.47
C LEU A 58 -13.29 11.70 -11.66
N THR A 59 -14.41 11.95 -12.34
CA THR A 59 -15.05 13.26 -12.42
C THR A 59 -16.49 13.13 -11.98
N PHE A 60 -16.95 14.06 -11.17
CA PHE A 60 -18.32 14.14 -10.64
C PHE A 60 -18.95 15.44 -11.14
N SER A 61 -20.05 15.32 -11.90
CA SER A 61 -20.79 16.45 -12.48
C SER A 61 -22.26 16.30 -12.07
N ASP A 62 -22.72 17.17 -11.18
CA ASP A 62 -24.09 17.22 -10.67
C ASP A 62 -24.64 15.86 -10.16
N VAL A 63 -23.76 15.06 -9.57
CA VAL A 63 -24.12 13.75 -9.01
C VAL A 63 -25.06 13.94 -7.82
N ARG A 64 -26.22 13.29 -7.88
CA ARG A 64 -27.20 13.27 -6.81
C ARG A 64 -27.32 11.88 -6.22
N ILE A 65 -27.20 11.78 -4.90
CA ILE A 65 -27.33 10.53 -4.14
C ILE A 65 -28.29 10.74 -2.96
N PRO A 66 -28.94 9.69 -2.48
CA PRO A 66 -29.75 9.76 -1.26
C PRO A 66 -28.93 10.21 -0.05
N VAL A 67 -29.55 10.97 0.86
CA VAL A 67 -28.88 11.39 2.10
C VAL A 67 -28.44 10.21 2.98
N THR A 68 -29.09 9.07 2.86
CA THR A 68 -28.74 7.81 3.53
C THR A 68 -27.40 7.22 3.08
N HIS A 69 -26.83 7.72 1.99
CA HIS A 69 -25.47 7.36 1.53
C HIS A 69 -24.38 8.22 2.19
N ARG A 70 -24.73 9.12 3.09
CA ARG A 70 -23.77 9.85 3.90
C ARG A 70 -23.13 8.92 4.92
N LEU A 71 -21.82 9.04 5.08
CA LEU A 71 -21.04 8.35 6.09
C LEU A 71 -20.76 9.32 7.25
N GLY A 72 -21.25 9.00 8.44
CA GLY A 72 -21.13 9.86 9.61
C GLY A 72 -21.94 11.16 9.50
N GLU A 73 -21.56 12.16 10.26
CA GLU A 73 -22.17 13.47 10.27
C GLU A 73 -21.45 14.48 9.36
N GLU A 74 -22.05 15.62 9.13
CA GLU A 74 -21.41 16.73 8.43
C GLU A 74 -20.20 17.24 9.22
N GLY A 75 -19.03 17.15 8.63
CA GLY A 75 -17.75 17.46 9.27
C GLY A 75 -16.86 16.23 9.50
N ASP A 76 -17.41 15.02 9.52
CA ASP A 76 -16.67 13.79 9.81
C ASP A 76 -15.82 13.28 8.63
N GLY A 77 -16.03 13.82 7.42
CA GLY A 77 -15.38 13.28 6.22
C GLY A 77 -13.87 13.19 6.30
N PHE A 78 -13.20 14.14 6.96
CA PHE A 78 -11.76 14.12 7.10
C PHE A 78 -11.28 13.07 8.11
N SER A 79 -11.94 12.94 9.26
CA SER A 79 -11.62 11.92 10.27
C SER A 79 -11.83 10.51 9.75
N LEU A 80 -12.91 10.28 9.00
CA LEU A 80 -13.18 9.02 8.31
C LEU A 80 -12.07 8.67 7.30
N ALA A 81 -11.60 9.66 6.53
CA ALA A 81 -10.48 9.45 5.61
C ALA A 81 -9.18 9.12 6.35
N GLN A 82 -8.90 9.80 7.46
CA GLN A 82 -7.71 9.52 8.28
C GLN A 82 -7.72 8.12 8.87
N ASP A 83 -8.85 7.65 9.39
CA ASP A 83 -8.99 6.28 9.92
C ASP A 83 -8.78 5.24 8.81
N ALA A 84 -9.39 5.42 7.65
CA ALA A 84 -9.17 4.55 6.50
C ALA A 84 -7.69 4.52 6.05
N LEU A 85 -7.02 5.67 6.04
CA LEU A 85 -5.59 5.76 5.70
C LEU A 85 -4.69 5.13 6.76
N LEU A 86 -5.05 5.18 8.03
CA LEU A 86 -4.32 4.51 9.11
C LEU A 86 -4.27 3.00 8.86
N ARG A 87 -5.43 2.39 8.64
CA ARG A 87 -5.53 0.94 8.31
C ARG A 87 -4.78 0.60 7.02
N ALA A 88 -4.92 1.44 5.99
CA ALA A 88 -4.23 1.25 4.72
C ALA A 88 -2.71 1.28 4.87
N ARG A 89 -2.13 2.13 5.73
CA ARG A 89 -0.69 2.17 5.99
C ARG A 89 -0.19 0.86 6.58
N ILE A 90 -0.88 0.28 7.56
CA ILE A 90 -0.53 -1.03 8.14
C ILE A 90 -0.58 -2.11 7.06
N GLY A 91 -1.65 -2.15 6.27
CA GLY A 91 -1.81 -3.09 5.16
C GLY A 91 -0.72 -2.95 4.09
N HIS A 92 -0.34 -1.72 3.71
CA HIS A 92 0.74 -1.49 2.75
C HIS A 92 2.11 -1.91 3.30
N ALA A 93 2.38 -1.69 4.59
CA ALA A 93 3.59 -2.19 5.23
C ALA A 93 3.66 -3.72 5.19
N ALA A 94 2.57 -4.40 5.50
CA ALA A 94 2.48 -5.86 5.43
C ALA A 94 2.71 -6.41 4.00
N MET A 95 2.10 -5.76 3.00
CA MET A 95 2.30 -6.14 1.60
C MET A 95 3.75 -5.94 1.12
N ALA A 96 4.38 -4.85 1.51
CA ALA A 96 5.78 -4.58 1.17
C ALA A 96 6.71 -5.61 1.82
N LEU A 97 6.51 -5.88 3.10
CA LEU A 97 7.27 -6.88 3.84
C LEU A 97 7.13 -8.28 3.22
N GLY A 98 5.91 -8.69 2.86
CA GLY A 98 5.67 -9.99 2.21
C GLY A 98 6.40 -10.13 0.86
N ARG A 99 6.49 -9.05 0.07
CA ARG A 99 7.26 -9.05 -1.19
C ARG A 99 8.77 -9.15 -0.93
N ALA A 100 9.28 -8.45 0.08
CA ALA A 100 10.68 -8.54 0.45
C ALA A 100 11.05 -9.98 0.87
N ILE A 101 10.20 -10.62 1.68
CA ILE A 101 10.38 -12.03 2.10
C ILE A 101 10.44 -12.94 0.88
N GLY A 102 9.43 -12.89 -0.01
CA GLY A 102 9.41 -13.73 -1.21
C GLY A 102 10.60 -13.51 -2.13
N ALA A 103 11.10 -12.27 -2.26
CA ALA A 103 12.28 -11.97 -3.05
C ALA A 103 13.54 -12.62 -2.46
N VAL A 104 13.72 -12.57 -1.13
CA VAL A 104 14.88 -13.22 -0.46
C VAL A 104 14.80 -14.74 -0.58
N GLU A 105 13.62 -15.34 -0.42
CA GLU A 105 13.43 -16.78 -0.58
C GLU A 105 13.85 -17.26 -1.97
N ILE A 106 13.42 -16.54 -3.03
CA ILE A 106 13.79 -16.85 -4.42
C ILE A 106 15.31 -16.69 -4.62
N ALA A 107 15.90 -15.59 -4.15
CA ALA A 107 17.32 -15.33 -4.30
C ALA A 107 18.18 -16.35 -3.54
N ALA A 108 17.78 -16.75 -2.34
CA ALA A 108 18.47 -17.75 -1.53
C ALA A 108 18.43 -19.14 -2.20
N ALA A 109 17.24 -19.55 -2.70
CA ALA A 109 17.11 -20.80 -3.43
C ALA A 109 18.00 -20.81 -4.68
N TYR A 110 17.96 -19.75 -5.50
CA TYR A 110 18.81 -19.60 -6.68
C TYR A 110 20.31 -19.66 -6.31
N ALA A 111 20.73 -18.98 -5.25
CA ALA A 111 22.13 -18.98 -4.82
C ALA A 111 22.63 -20.36 -4.36
N CYS A 112 21.75 -21.24 -3.89
CA CYS A 112 22.08 -22.62 -3.54
C CYS A 112 22.23 -23.52 -4.78
N GLU A 113 21.48 -23.27 -5.83
CA GLU A 113 21.47 -24.07 -7.07
C GLU A 113 22.55 -23.60 -8.07
N ARG A 114 22.72 -22.28 -8.21
CA ARG A 114 23.66 -21.67 -9.15
C ARG A 114 25.10 -21.92 -8.75
N ASN A 115 25.88 -22.50 -9.67
CA ASN A 115 27.32 -22.73 -9.47
C ASN A 115 28.17 -21.66 -10.18
N THR A 116 29.15 -21.12 -9.48
CA THR A 116 30.19 -20.23 -10.01
C THR A 116 31.54 -20.66 -9.47
N PHE A 117 32.58 -20.67 -10.31
CA PHE A 117 33.92 -21.13 -9.92
C PHE A 117 33.93 -22.54 -9.28
N GLY A 118 33.03 -23.43 -9.76
CA GLY A 118 32.96 -24.82 -9.31
C GLY A 118 32.25 -25.05 -7.96
N LYS A 119 31.58 -24.03 -7.40
CA LYS A 119 30.88 -24.10 -6.10
C LYS A 119 29.54 -23.38 -6.18
N PRO A 120 28.55 -23.72 -5.33
CA PRO A 120 27.32 -22.97 -5.20
C PRO A 120 27.58 -21.49 -4.91
N LEU A 121 26.79 -20.60 -5.52
CA LEU A 121 26.90 -19.14 -5.32
C LEU A 121 26.74 -18.76 -3.84
N SER A 122 25.92 -19.48 -3.09
CA SER A 122 25.71 -19.31 -1.63
C SER A 122 26.97 -19.53 -0.79
N THR A 123 28.03 -20.13 -1.33
CA THR A 123 29.33 -20.27 -0.63
C THR A 123 30.20 -19.02 -0.71
N GLN A 124 29.85 -18.06 -1.55
CA GLN A 124 30.57 -16.79 -1.67
C GLN A 124 30.22 -15.88 -0.51
N GLN A 125 31.23 -15.41 0.23
CA GLN A 125 31.02 -14.58 1.43
C GLN A 125 30.24 -13.30 1.14
N GLY A 126 30.46 -12.64 -0.01
CA GLY A 126 29.70 -11.44 -0.39
C GLY A 126 28.20 -11.71 -0.55
N VAL A 127 27.83 -12.88 -1.09
CA VAL A 127 26.43 -13.32 -1.21
C VAL A 127 25.82 -13.60 0.16
N GLN A 128 26.58 -14.24 1.05
CA GLN A 128 26.15 -14.51 2.43
C GLN A 128 25.86 -13.22 3.20
N TRP A 129 26.71 -12.20 3.05
CA TRP A 129 26.48 -10.89 3.66
C TRP A 129 25.23 -10.21 3.13
N MET A 130 25.02 -10.22 1.82
CA MET A 130 23.81 -9.65 1.23
C MET A 130 22.53 -10.33 1.75
N LEU A 131 22.53 -11.67 1.81
CA LEU A 131 21.40 -12.43 2.36
C LEU A 131 21.17 -12.14 3.85
N ALA A 132 22.24 -12.08 4.64
CA ALA A 132 22.16 -11.79 6.08
C ALA A 132 21.61 -10.38 6.34
N ASP A 133 22.06 -9.38 5.59
CA ASP A 133 21.57 -8.00 5.70
C ASP A 133 20.09 -7.91 5.33
N MET A 134 19.68 -8.54 4.23
CA MET A 134 18.27 -8.55 3.82
C MET A 134 17.36 -9.18 4.89
N VAL A 135 17.73 -10.35 5.42
CA VAL A 135 16.93 -11.03 6.46
C VAL A 135 16.89 -10.21 7.74
N THR A 136 18.01 -9.65 8.17
CA THR A 136 18.07 -8.80 9.37
C THR A 136 17.11 -7.60 9.27
N GLN A 137 17.12 -6.92 8.13
CA GLN A 137 16.24 -5.77 7.88
C GLN A 137 14.76 -6.19 7.81
N ILE A 138 14.47 -7.34 7.22
CA ILE A 138 13.12 -7.92 7.16
C ILE A 138 12.59 -8.18 8.58
N GLU A 139 13.39 -8.79 9.46
CA GLU A 139 12.97 -9.07 10.83
C GLU A 139 12.77 -7.80 11.66
N ALA A 140 13.61 -6.79 11.49
CA ALA A 140 13.42 -5.48 12.11
C ALA A 140 12.11 -4.83 11.65
N SER A 141 11.81 -4.88 10.34
CA SER A 141 10.56 -4.37 9.77
C SER A 141 9.34 -5.15 10.25
N ARG A 142 9.47 -6.48 10.37
CA ARG A 142 8.43 -7.36 10.91
C ARG A 142 8.08 -6.98 12.35
N ALA A 143 9.08 -6.81 13.20
CA ALA A 143 8.89 -6.41 14.59
C ALA A 143 8.14 -5.06 14.69
N LEU A 144 8.54 -4.07 13.90
CA LEU A 144 7.87 -2.77 13.85
C LEU A 144 6.42 -2.89 13.38
N LEU A 145 6.16 -3.69 12.34
CA LEU A 145 4.80 -3.91 11.82
C LEU A 145 3.89 -4.56 12.86
N TYR A 146 4.35 -5.63 13.52
CA TYR A 146 3.54 -6.31 14.54
C TYR A 146 3.31 -5.43 15.77
N THR A 147 4.32 -4.68 16.23
CA THR A 147 4.13 -3.68 17.28
C THR A 147 3.06 -2.66 16.88
N THR A 148 3.09 -2.19 15.62
CA THR A 148 2.07 -1.26 15.11
C THR A 148 0.67 -1.87 15.10
N ALA A 149 0.54 -3.12 14.68
CA ALA A 149 -0.74 -3.82 14.65
C ALA A 149 -1.31 -3.99 16.08
N GLN A 150 -0.49 -4.37 17.04
CA GLN A 150 -0.89 -4.47 18.45
C GLN A 150 -1.36 -3.12 19.02
N LYS A 151 -0.62 -2.04 18.73
CA LYS A 151 -1.04 -0.69 19.12
C LYS A 151 -2.39 -0.30 18.52
N TYR A 152 -2.62 -0.68 17.26
CA TYR A 152 -3.91 -0.45 16.60
C TYR A 152 -5.03 -1.21 17.31
N ASP A 153 -4.83 -2.50 17.60
CA ASP A 153 -5.83 -3.34 18.26
C ASP A 153 -6.17 -2.85 19.68
N HIS A 154 -5.20 -2.26 20.38
CA HIS A 154 -5.38 -1.69 21.72
C HIS A 154 -5.87 -0.23 21.72
N GLY A 155 -5.99 0.41 20.56
CA GLY A 155 -6.42 1.81 20.45
C GLY A 155 -5.43 2.83 21.04
N GLU A 156 -4.12 2.52 21.00
CA GLU A 156 -3.10 3.40 21.57
C GLU A 156 -2.98 4.73 20.80
N ALA A 157 -2.79 5.81 21.54
CA ALA A 157 -2.82 7.18 20.99
C ALA A 157 -1.74 7.46 19.92
N ASP A 158 -0.59 6.79 19.99
CA ASP A 158 0.54 6.95 19.06
C ASP A 158 0.48 6.02 17.82
N THR A 159 -0.58 5.24 17.69
CA THR A 159 -0.77 4.28 16.58
C THR A 159 -0.57 4.90 15.20
N ALA A 160 -1.06 6.12 14.97
CA ALA A 160 -0.92 6.81 13.69
C ALA A 160 0.54 7.09 13.32
N THR A 161 1.36 7.41 14.32
CA THR A 161 2.79 7.62 14.16
C THR A 161 3.48 6.30 13.81
N PHE A 162 3.20 5.23 14.55
CA PHE A 162 3.76 3.90 14.29
C PHE A 162 3.34 3.36 12.94
N ALA A 163 2.08 3.53 12.51
CA ALA A 163 1.61 3.13 11.19
C ALA A 163 2.35 3.86 10.06
N SER A 164 2.66 5.14 10.27
CA SER A 164 3.45 5.93 9.31
C SER A 164 4.90 5.44 9.24
N MET A 165 5.53 5.17 10.39
CA MET A 165 6.88 4.61 10.47
C MET A 165 6.95 3.22 9.84
N ALA A 166 6.03 2.32 10.18
CA ALA A 166 5.98 0.97 9.64
C ALA A 166 5.82 0.97 8.11
N LYS A 167 4.91 1.80 7.58
CA LYS A 167 4.71 1.93 6.13
C LYS A 167 5.98 2.47 5.45
N LEU A 168 6.55 3.54 5.94
CA LEU A 168 7.76 4.15 5.39
C LEU A 168 8.89 3.12 5.35
N HIS A 169 9.24 2.55 6.51
CA HIS A 169 10.34 1.59 6.64
C HIS A 169 10.15 0.36 5.76
N ALA A 170 8.96 -0.27 5.79
CA ALA A 170 8.72 -1.49 5.03
C ALA A 170 8.75 -1.27 3.51
N THR A 171 8.26 -0.12 3.01
CA THR A 171 8.27 0.16 1.57
C THR A 171 9.66 0.49 1.04
N ASP A 172 10.47 1.24 1.78
CA ASP A 172 11.85 1.56 1.41
C ASP A 172 12.73 0.31 1.46
N LEU A 173 12.59 -0.48 2.53
CA LEU A 173 13.23 -1.77 2.66
C LEU A 173 12.89 -2.72 1.50
N CYS A 174 11.61 -2.80 1.14
CA CYS A 174 11.17 -3.68 0.06
C CYS A 174 11.88 -3.34 -1.26
N MET A 175 12.01 -2.07 -1.60
CA MET A 175 12.72 -1.65 -2.81
C MET A 175 14.18 -2.07 -2.79
N LYS A 176 14.85 -1.89 -1.66
CA LYS A 176 16.25 -2.30 -1.51
C LYS A 176 16.40 -3.81 -1.64
N VAL A 177 15.61 -4.58 -0.88
CA VAL A 177 15.67 -6.04 -0.84
C VAL A 177 15.36 -6.66 -2.21
N VAL A 178 14.32 -6.18 -2.89
CA VAL A 178 13.97 -6.71 -4.23
C VAL A 178 15.09 -6.42 -5.25
N THR A 179 15.72 -5.25 -5.17
CA THR A 179 16.85 -4.90 -6.05
C THR A 179 18.08 -5.77 -5.76
N ASP A 180 18.42 -5.97 -4.48
CA ASP A 180 19.54 -6.81 -4.08
C ASP A 180 19.29 -8.30 -4.43
N ALA A 181 18.05 -8.77 -4.24
CA ALA A 181 17.64 -10.12 -4.63
C ALA A 181 17.74 -10.34 -6.15
N LEU A 182 17.28 -9.36 -6.94
CA LEU A 182 17.43 -9.40 -8.40
C LEU A 182 18.89 -9.43 -8.82
N GLN A 183 19.76 -8.63 -8.19
CA GLN A 183 21.20 -8.64 -8.42
C GLN A 183 21.81 -10.03 -8.16
N LEU A 184 21.38 -10.73 -7.11
CA LEU A 184 21.85 -12.08 -6.80
C LEU A 184 21.45 -13.12 -7.86
N THR A 185 20.35 -12.90 -8.55
CA THR A 185 19.89 -13.78 -9.65
C THR A 185 20.52 -13.46 -11.00
N GLY A 186 21.26 -12.38 -11.10
CA GLY A 186 22.01 -11.98 -12.31
C GLY A 186 21.31 -10.94 -13.17
N GLY A 187 20.30 -10.25 -12.63
CA GLY A 187 19.57 -9.15 -13.29
C GLY A 187 18.25 -9.54 -13.88
#